data_be1fada62893eecc0731e6d9445291d5
#
_entry.id   be1fada62893eecc0731e6d9445291d5
#
_cell.length_a   1.000
_cell.length_b   1.000
_cell.length_c   1.000
_cell.angle_alpha   90.00
_cell.angle_beta   90.00
_cell.angle_gamma   90.00
#
_symmetry.space_group_name_H-M   'P 1'
#
loop_
_entity.id
_entity.type
_entity.pdbx_description
1 polymer ?
#
loop_
_entity_poly.entity_id
_entity_poly.type
_entity_poly.pdbx_seq_one_letter_code
_entity_poly.pdbx_strand_id
1 'polypeptide(L)' 'MVALIALGHGSRHGDAPRCVDTLAAAAGDLLGVPTHAAYLDLNKPLLIDAARALAATHHHAVVVPLLF' A
#
# COMPACT_ATOMS: atom_id res chain seq x y z
N MET A 1 -3.00 17.01 -1.27
CA MET A 1 -2.28 15.97 -2.00
C MET A 1 -2.83 14.61 -1.62
N VAL A 2 -3.04 13.75 -2.60
CA VAL A 2 -3.64 12.44 -2.38
C VAL A 2 -2.57 11.36 -2.56
N ALA A 3 -2.59 10.36 -1.70
CA ALA A 3 -1.77 9.16 -1.84
C ALA A 3 -2.65 7.92 -1.95
N LEU A 4 -2.14 6.90 -2.61
CA LEU A 4 -2.82 5.60 -2.70
C LEU A 4 -2.13 4.59 -1.80
N ILE A 5 -2.92 3.77 -1.15
CA ILE A 5 -2.43 2.62 -0.40
C ILE A 5 -2.99 1.36 -1.07
N ALA A 6 -2.12 0.55 -1.65
CA ALA A 6 -2.49 -0.77 -2.14
C ALA A 6 -2.43 -1.75 -0.96
N LEU A 7 -3.57 -2.25 -0.55
CA LEU A 7 -3.72 -3.06 0.66
C LEU A 7 -3.81 -4.54 0.32
N GLY A 8 -2.86 -5.32 0.82
CA GLY A 8 -2.90 -6.77 0.79
C GLY A 8 -3.28 -7.36 2.14
N HIS A 9 -3.68 -8.62 2.17
CA HIS A 9 -3.93 -9.33 3.42
C HIS A 9 -2.65 -9.57 4.23
N GLY A 10 -1.57 -9.79 3.55
CA GLY A 10 -0.36 -10.31 4.14
C GLY A 10 -0.26 -11.83 3.97
N SER A 11 0.94 -12.34 3.93
CA SER A 11 1.19 -13.76 3.73
C SER A 11 2.56 -14.13 4.26
N ARG A 12 2.70 -15.37 4.68
CA ARG A 12 4.01 -15.95 5.03
C ARG A 12 4.81 -16.36 3.80
N HIS A 13 4.17 -16.40 2.64
CA HIS A 13 4.86 -16.65 1.38
C HIS A 13 5.53 -15.37 0.89
N GLY A 14 6.83 -15.43 0.61
CA GLY A 14 7.60 -14.25 0.24
C GLY A 14 7.18 -13.58 -1.06
N ASP A 15 6.52 -14.33 -1.96
CA ASP A 15 6.11 -13.79 -3.25
C ASP A 15 4.86 -12.91 -3.17
N ALA A 16 3.97 -13.16 -2.20
CA ALA A 16 2.74 -12.38 -2.07
C ALA A 16 3.00 -10.90 -1.79
N PRO A 17 3.88 -10.53 -0.82
CA PRO A 17 4.23 -9.12 -0.63
C PRO A 17 4.85 -8.47 -1.86
N ARG A 18 5.67 -9.21 -2.61
CA ARG A 18 6.27 -8.69 -3.84
C ARG A 18 5.23 -8.34 -4.88
N CYS A 19 4.17 -9.14 -5.00
CA CYS A 19 3.08 -8.84 -5.93
C CYS A 19 2.40 -7.53 -5.58
N VAL A 20 2.10 -7.30 -4.31
CA VAL A 20 1.48 -6.05 -3.86
C VAL A 20 2.41 -4.87 -4.09
N ASP A 21 3.69 -5.00 -3.74
CA ASP A 21 4.68 -3.94 -3.96
C ASP A 21 4.82 -3.59 -5.44
N THR A 22 4.88 -4.59 -6.30
CA THR A 22 5.00 -4.40 -7.76
C THR A 22 3.77 -3.69 -8.32
N LEU A 23 2.57 -4.11 -7.89
CA LEU A 23 1.34 -3.47 -8.33
C LEU A 23 1.24 -2.02 -7.84
N ALA A 24 1.66 -1.76 -6.61
CA ALA A 24 1.67 -0.40 -6.06
C ALA A 24 2.61 0.51 -6.86
N ALA A 25 3.82 0.03 -7.17
CA ALA A 25 4.77 0.81 -7.96
C ALA A 25 4.24 1.09 -9.37
N ALA A 26 3.67 0.09 -10.03
CA ALA A 26 3.11 0.25 -11.38
C ALA A 26 1.93 1.23 -11.38
N ALA A 27 1.04 1.13 -10.40
CA ALA A 27 -0.10 2.03 -10.28
C ALA A 27 0.36 3.47 -10.02
N GLY A 28 1.35 3.65 -9.16
CA GLY A 28 1.92 4.96 -8.88
C GLY A 28 2.50 5.62 -10.13
N ASP A 29 3.24 4.85 -10.93
CA ASP A 29 3.82 5.34 -12.18
C ASP A 29 2.74 5.74 -13.18
N LEU A 30 1.69 4.94 -13.32
CA LEU A 30 0.61 5.22 -14.27
C LEU A 30 -0.23 6.42 -13.86
N LEU A 31 -0.53 6.55 -12.56
CA LEU A 31 -1.41 7.58 -12.06
C LEU A 31 -0.71 8.88 -11.71
N GLY A 32 0.61 8.84 -11.58
CA GLY A 32 1.39 10.01 -11.20
C GLY A 32 1.14 10.47 -9.77
N VAL A 33 0.76 9.55 -8.88
CA VAL A 33 0.51 9.84 -7.46
C VAL A 33 1.36 8.92 -6.58
N PRO A 34 1.73 9.36 -5.37
CA PRO A 34 2.42 8.49 -4.43
C PRO A 34 1.56 7.27 -4.10
N THR A 35 2.14 6.08 -4.24
CA THR A 35 1.45 4.82 -3.98
C THR A 35 2.32 3.95 -3.10
N HIS A 36 1.72 3.42 -2.05
CA HIS A 36 2.41 2.62 -1.05
C HIS A 36 1.70 1.30 -0.85
N ALA A 37 2.48 0.24 -0.65
CA ALA A 37 1.93 -1.04 -0.25
C ALA A 37 1.74 -1.08 1.26
N ALA A 38 0.67 -1.70 1.73
CA ALA A 38 0.44 -1.95 3.14
C ALA A 38 -0.30 -3.27 3.31
N TYR A 39 -0.34 -3.79 4.52
CA TYR A 39 -0.88 -5.12 4.79
C TYR A 39 -1.74 -5.11 6.06
N LEU A 40 -2.71 -6.00 6.09
CA LEU A 40 -3.56 -6.18 7.28
C LEU A 40 -2.80 -6.92 8.38
N ASP A 41 -1.95 -7.88 8.03
CA ASP A 41 -1.25 -8.72 8.97
C ASP A 41 -0.01 -9.33 8.32
N LEU A 42 0.87 -9.93 9.11
CA LEU A 42 2.03 -10.74 8.71
C LEU A 42 3.15 -10.00 7.97
N ASN A 43 2.85 -9.00 7.18
CA ASN A 43 3.85 -8.25 6.41
C ASN A 43 3.83 -6.77 6.82
N LYS A 44 4.93 -6.10 6.59
CA LYS A 44 5.06 -4.67 6.90
C LYS A 44 5.20 -3.86 5.61
N PRO A 45 4.75 -2.61 5.62
CA PRO A 45 4.09 -1.95 6.75
C PRO A 45 2.64 -2.39 6.92
N LEU A 46 2.17 -2.38 8.15
CA LEU A 46 0.75 -2.56 8.44
C LEU A 46 -0.01 -1.30 8.00
N LEU A 47 -1.30 -1.49 7.67
CA LEU A 47 -2.13 -0.38 7.20
C LEU A 47 -2.12 0.81 8.15
N ILE A 48 -2.24 0.57 9.45
CA ILE A 48 -2.27 1.67 10.43
C ILE A 48 -0.95 2.46 10.44
N ASP A 49 0.17 1.78 10.30
CA ASP A 49 1.48 2.43 10.28
C ASP A 49 1.69 3.23 9.00
N ALA A 50 1.26 2.68 7.86
CA ALA A 50 1.32 3.39 6.59
C ALA A 50 0.42 4.63 6.60
N ALA A 51 -0.79 4.52 7.15
CA ALA A 51 -1.70 5.64 7.27
C ALA A 51 -1.13 6.76 8.15
N ARG A 52 -0.50 6.42 9.26
CA ARG A 52 0.15 7.40 10.14
C ARG A 52 1.29 8.12 9.45
N ALA A 53 2.12 7.38 8.71
CA ALA A 53 3.24 7.98 7.99
C ALA A 53 2.75 8.95 6.91
N LEU A 54 1.70 8.60 6.19
CA LEU A 54 1.15 9.43 5.13
C LEU A 54 0.38 10.63 5.67
N ALA A 55 -0.23 10.53 6.83
CA ALA A 55 -0.96 11.64 7.46
C ALA A 55 -0.06 12.85 7.73
N ALA A 56 1.23 12.64 7.91
CA ALA A 56 2.18 13.73 8.12
C ALA A 56 2.42 14.59 6.88
N THR A 57 2.18 14.05 5.67
CA THR A 57 2.51 14.70 4.40
C THR A 57 1.35 14.82 3.43
N HIS A 58 0.24 14.11 3.67
CA HIS A 58 -0.90 14.06 2.75
C HIS A 58 -2.20 14.30 3.50
N HIS A 59 -3.11 15.04 2.89
CA HIS A 59 -4.41 15.31 3.48
C HIS A 59 -5.39 14.15 3.30
N HIS A 60 -5.22 13.37 2.25
CA HIS A 60 -6.10 12.26 1.93
C HIS A 60 -5.30 11.05 1.47
N ALA A 61 -5.76 9.88 1.82
CA ALA A 61 -5.26 8.63 1.29
C ALA A 61 -6.43 7.77 0.85
N VAL A 62 -6.28 7.15 -0.32
CA VAL A 62 -7.27 6.21 -0.84
C VAL A 62 -6.71 4.81 -0.68
N VAL A 63 -7.45 3.95 -0.01
CA VAL A 63 -7.05 2.55 0.19
C VAL A 63 -7.74 1.69 -0.86
N VAL A 64 -6.93 0.98 -1.63
CA VAL A 64 -7.42 0.06 -2.66
C VAL A 64 -7.10 -1.37 -2.19
N PRO A 65 -8.11 -2.14 -1.77
CA PRO A 65 -7.88 -3.49 -1.31
C PRO A 65 -7.56 -4.43 -2.48
N LEU A 66 -6.50 -5.19 -2.32
CA LEU A 66 -6.09 -6.23 -3.25
C LEU A 66 -6.23 -7.57 -2.52
N LEU A 67 -7.44 -8.08 -2.49
CA LEU A 67 -7.79 -9.26 -1.71
C LEU A 67 -7.58 -10.54 -2.54
N PHE A 68 -6.40 -11.07 -2.48
CA PHE A 68 -6.10 -12.34 -3.12
C PHE A 68 -5.10 -13.17 -2.33
#